data_048524c925d1d15fb682421214df85af
#
_entry.id   048524c925d1d15fb682421214df85af
#
_cell.length_a   1.000
_cell.length_b   1.000
_cell.length_c   1.000
_cell.angle_alpha   90.00
_cell.angle_beta   90.00
_cell.angle_gamma   90.00
#
_symmetry.space_group_name_H-M   'P 1'
#
loop_
_entity.id
_entity.type
_entity.pdbx_description
1 polymer ?
#
loop_
_entity_poly.entity_id
_entity_poly.type
_entity_poly.pdbx_seq_one_letter_code
_entity_poly.pdbx_strand_id
1 'polypeptide(L)'
;MTSVPSGLGDPPSDLHGFPAADPVTRLHRLSEWPGSWWFASVEADDAPGGRFDLTTPLGTCYLAEDDLRGALIEKLLRLPTKVVVAERLQELFHTVVTVRSSPATADLTAAAATGFGVNAELHTTTDYARPRRWARALRHAGWRGVRHRLRGDPSQALAGRALFGAAGLHRRAPAGMRTTAKPLDTDRAVRLLTELGVEVRPIPAQVPIISPEPSA
;
A
#
# COMPACT_ATOMS: atom_id res chain seq x y z
N MET A 1 25.65 30.65 0.61
CA MET A 1 25.34 29.26 1.03
C MET A 1 23.84 29.04 0.75
N THR A 2 23.51 28.37 -0.33
CA THR A 2 22.13 27.95 -0.64
C THR A 2 21.73 26.86 0.33
N SER A 3 20.73 27.14 1.17
CA SER A 3 20.16 26.11 2.05
C SER A 3 19.62 24.98 1.18
N VAL A 4 20.16 23.78 1.35
CA VAL A 4 19.56 22.57 0.76
C VAL A 4 18.18 22.42 1.37
N PRO A 5 17.10 22.35 0.58
CA PRO A 5 15.76 22.13 1.14
C PRO A 5 15.76 20.82 1.93
N SER A 6 15.51 20.90 3.24
CA SER A 6 15.28 19.72 4.07
C SER A 6 13.91 19.16 3.74
N GLY A 7 13.84 18.05 3.02
CA GLY A 7 12.58 17.39 2.69
C GLY A 7 12.66 16.57 1.41
N LEU A 8 11.62 15.80 1.13
CA LEU A 8 11.49 15.05 -0.11
C LEU A 8 11.34 16.03 -1.28
N GLY A 9 12.30 16.01 -2.21
CA GLY A 9 12.25 16.74 -3.47
C GLY A 9 11.32 16.10 -4.50
N ASP A 10 11.09 16.82 -5.60
CA ASP A 10 10.48 16.24 -6.79
C ASP A 10 11.43 15.23 -7.45
N PRO A 11 10.90 14.26 -8.20
CA PRO A 11 11.74 13.31 -8.93
C PRO A 11 12.61 14.05 -9.94
N PRO A 12 13.87 13.63 -10.15
CA PRO A 12 14.72 14.21 -11.20
C PRO A 12 14.13 13.88 -12.58
N SER A 13 14.50 14.69 -13.56
CA SER A 13 14.08 14.50 -14.98
C SER A 13 14.69 13.24 -15.59
N ASP A 14 15.87 12.82 -15.13
CA ASP A 14 16.53 11.59 -15.56
C ASP A 14 16.49 10.54 -14.46
N LEU A 15 15.88 9.42 -14.77
CA LEU A 15 15.77 8.23 -13.92
C LEU A 15 16.53 7.02 -14.53
N HIS A 16 17.41 7.28 -15.50
CA HIS A 16 18.26 6.23 -16.05
C HIS A 16 19.14 5.63 -14.94
N GLY A 17 19.21 4.30 -14.88
CA GLY A 17 19.99 3.62 -13.84
C GLY A 17 19.33 3.61 -12.45
N PHE A 18 18.07 4.03 -12.34
CA PHE A 18 17.34 3.89 -11.07
C PHE A 18 17.35 2.44 -10.60
N PRO A 19 17.58 2.14 -9.29
CA PRO A 19 17.72 0.77 -8.82
C PRO A 19 16.45 -0.05 -9.03
N ALA A 20 16.65 -1.28 -9.52
CA ALA A 20 15.58 -2.27 -9.66
C ALA A 20 15.44 -3.08 -8.37
N ALA A 21 14.20 -3.38 -8.01
CA ALA A 21 13.95 -4.30 -6.91
C ALA A 21 14.19 -5.75 -7.34
N ASP A 22 14.73 -6.55 -6.42
CA ASP A 22 14.92 -7.98 -6.64
C ASP A 22 13.59 -8.67 -6.98
N PRO A 23 13.62 -9.70 -7.82
CA PRO A 23 12.45 -10.52 -8.10
C PRO A 23 11.88 -11.13 -6.84
N VAL A 24 10.54 -11.18 -6.75
CA VAL A 24 9.83 -11.85 -5.66
C VAL A 24 9.06 -13.05 -6.21
N THR A 25 8.93 -14.09 -5.38
CA THR A 25 8.14 -15.29 -5.73
C THR A 25 6.75 -15.28 -5.11
N ARG A 26 6.55 -14.45 -4.08
CA ARG A 26 5.29 -14.38 -3.34
C ARG A 26 4.99 -12.97 -2.88
N LEU A 27 3.71 -12.60 -2.95
CA LEU A 27 3.17 -11.35 -2.42
C LEU A 27 1.86 -11.64 -1.69
N HIS A 28 1.47 -10.75 -0.80
CA HIS A 28 0.31 -10.91 0.07
C HIS A 28 -0.60 -9.68 0.01
N ARG A 29 -1.91 -9.92 0.08
CA ARG A 29 -2.91 -8.85 0.07
C ARG A 29 -4.12 -9.21 0.91
N LEU A 30 -4.70 -8.21 1.58
CA LEU A 30 -6.04 -8.28 2.15
C LEU A 30 -7.02 -7.48 1.31
N SER A 31 -8.17 -8.06 1.05
CA SER A 31 -9.25 -7.43 0.28
C SER A 31 -10.62 -7.95 0.71
N GLU A 32 -11.67 -7.20 0.44
CA GLU A 32 -13.06 -7.57 0.71
C GLU A 32 -13.61 -8.58 -0.30
N TRP A 33 -12.90 -8.78 -1.40
CA TRP A 33 -13.29 -9.69 -2.48
C TRP A 33 -12.20 -10.72 -2.75
N PRO A 34 -12.51 -12.01 -2.87
CA PRO A 34 -11.50 -13.04 -3.09
C PRO A 34 -10.80 -12.85 -4.44
N GLY A 35 -9.46 -12.77 -4.38
CA GLY A 35 -8.62 -12.70 -5.58
C GLY A 35 -8.78 -11.45 -6.44
N SER A 36 -9.40 -10.40 -5.92
CA SER A 36 -9.61 -9.17 -6.69
C SER A 36 -8.32 -8.38 -6.91
N TRP A 37 -8.19 -7.82 -8.10
CA TRP A 37 -7.14 -6.89 -8.48
C TRP A 37 -7.74 -5.51 -8.64
N TRP A 38 -7.73 -4.73 -7.58
CA TRP A 38 -8.18 -3.34 -7.62
C TRP A 38 -6.97 -2.42 -7.77
N PHE A 39 -6.93 -1.67 -8.86
CA PHE A 39 -5.95 -0.63 -9.12
C PHE A 39 -6.58 0.72 -8.79
N ALA A 40 -6.24 1.26 -7.62
CA ALA A 40 -6.73 2.55 -7.16
C ALA A 40 -6.14 3.67 -8.01
N SER A 41 -6.96 4.68 -8.32
CA SER A 41 -6.55 5.88 -9.04
C SER A 41 -7.04 7.12 -8.32
N VAL A 42 -6.45 8.26 -8.62
CA VAL A 42 -6.85 9.58 -8.14
C VAL A 42 -7.10 10.52 -9.31
N GLU A 43 -7.91 11.55 -9.09
CA GLU A 43 -8.16 12.59 -10.10
C GLU A 43 -7.00 13.60 -10.17
N ALA A 44 -6.38 13.90 -9.03
CA ALA A 44 -5.27 14.83 -8.89
C ALA A 44 -4.33 14.38 -7.75
N ASP A 45 -3.14 14.97 -7.66
CA ASP A 45 -2.11 14.60 -6.70
C ASP A 45 -2.51 14.84 -5.25
N ASP A 46 -3.31 15.86 -4.99
CA ASP A 46 -3.81 16.26 -3.68
C ASP A 46 -5.14 15.57 -3.30
N ALA A 47 -5.75 14.81 -4.22
CA ALA A 47 -6.99 14.08 -3.95
C ALA A 47 -6.79 12.98 -2.89
N PRO A 48 -7.85 12.61 -2.14
CA PRO A 48 -7.79 11.46 -1.23
C PRO A 48 -7.41 10.16 -1.97
N GLY A 49 -6.56 9.32 -1.35
CA GLY A 49 -6.15 8.04 -1.97
C GLY A 49 -4.90 7.46 -1.35
N GLY A 50 -4.25 6.55 -2.07
CA GLY A 50 -2.99 5.90 -1.67
C GLY A 50 -1.76 6.75 -2.03
N ARG A 51 -0.64 6.43 -1.37
CA ARG A 51 0.62 7.19 -1.48
C ARG A 51 1.22 7.18 -2.89
N PHE A 52 1.10 6.08 -3.61
CA PHE A 52 1.64 5.92 -4.97
C PHE A 52 0.51 5.75 -6.01
N ASP A 53 -0.70 6.21 -5.71
CA ASP A 53 -1.78 6.13 -6.68
C ASP A 53 -1.46 6.99 -7.90
N LEU A 54 -1.69 6.39 -9.06
CA LEU A 54 -1.57 7.08 -10.33
C LEU A 54 -2.89 7.81 -10.65
N THR A 55 -2.80 8.79 -11.53
CA THR A 55 -3.99 9.47 -12.07
C THR A 55 -4.66 8.61 -13.14
N THR A 56 -5.99 8.68 -13.21
CA THR A 56 -6.81 8.06 -14.26
C THR A 56 -6.24 8.40 -15.65
N PRO A 57 -6.13 7.44 -16.60
CA PRO A 57 -6.70 6.09 -16.61
C PRO A 57 -5.79 5.01 -15.98
N LEU A 58 -4.73 5.38 -15.32
CA LEU A 58 -3.83 4.46 -14.63
C LEU A 58 -4.20 4.34 -13.15
N GLY A 59 -3.77 3.26 -12.52
CA GLY A 59 -4.00 3.02 -11.11
C GLY A 59 -2.89 2.17 -10.50
N THR A 60 -2.99 1.95 -9.19
CA THR A 60 -1.98 1.28 -8.39
C THR A 60 -2.60 0.20 -7.51
N CYS A 61 -2.02 -0.99 -7.52
CA CYS A 61 -2.41 -2.12 -6.69
C CYS A 61 -1.32 -2.42 -5.66
N TYR A 62 -1.68 -2.37 -4.37
CA TYR A 62 -0.75 -2.56 -3.25
C TYR A 62 -0.74 -4.00 -2.77
N LEU A 63 0.47 -4.54 -2.54
CA LEU A 63 0.73 -5.88 -2.01
C LEU A 63 1.91 -5.81 -1.03
N ALA A 64 1.91 -6.67 -0.01
CA ALA A 64 3.06 -6.82 0.90
C ALA A 64 3.99 -7.93 0.41
N GLU A 65 5.31 -7.78 0.64
CA GLU A 65 6.31 -8.80 0.28
C GLU A 65 6.41 -9.92 1.31
N ASP A 66 6.16 -9.62 2.58
CA ASP A 66 6.43 -10.53 3.67
C ASP A 66 5.37 -11.64 3.78
N ASP A 67 4.43 -11.46 4.71
CA ASP A 67 3.38 -12.44 4.98
C ASP A 67 2.05 -11.73 5.29
N LEU A 68 1.22 -12.40 6.09
CA LEU A 68 -0.04 -11.84 6.58
C LEU A 68 0.19 -10.57 7.42
N ARG A 69 1.31 -10.47 8.19
CA ARG A 69 1.63 -9.27 8.99
C ARG A 69 1.77 -8.04 8.10
N GLY A 70 2.57 -8.15 7.04
CA GLY A 70 2.73 -7.05 6.05
C GLY A 70 1.40 -6.69 5.39
N ALA A 71 0.58 -7.68 5.02
CA ALA A 71 -0.73 -7.43 4.42
C ALA A 71 -1.72 -6.75 5.38
N LEU A 72 -1.69 -7.07 6.69
CA LEU A 72 -2.47 -6.38 7.73
C LEU A 72 -2.04 -4.93 7.87
N ILE A 73 -0.73 -4.68 7.93
CA ILE A 73 -0.18 -3.32 7.99
C ILE A 73 -0.61 -2.51 6.76
N GLU A 74 -0.43 -3.05 5.55
CA GLU A 74 -0.77 -2.35 4.31
C GLU A 74 -2.27 -2.05 4.20
N LYS A 75 -3.14 -2.94 4.64
CA LYS A 75 -4.60 -2.75 4.54
C LYS A 75 -5.16 -1.91 5.67
N LEU A 76 -4.75 -2.14 6.92
CA LEU A 76 -5.42 -1.62 8.12
C LEU A 76 -4.66 -0.49 8.81
N LEU A 77 -3.31 -0.46 8.71
CA LEU A 77 -2.48 0.46 9.49
C LEU A 77 -1.86 1.59 8.65
N ARG A 78 -2.43 1.90 7.49
CA ARG A 78 -1.99 3.03 6.66
C ARG A 78 -2.12 4.38 7.37
N LEU A 79 -3.09 4.50 8.26
CA LEU A 79 -3.24 5.61 9.18
C LEU A 79 -2.95 5.13 10.61
N PRO A 80 -2.55 6.02 11.53
CA PRO A 80 -2.38 5.66 12.93
C PRO A 80 -3.69 5.10 13.49
N THR A 81 -3.79 3.78 13.58
CA THR A 81 -4.98 3.07 14.04
C THR A 81 -4.60 2.33 15.31
N LYS A 82 -5.30 2.61 16.41
CA LYS A 82 -5.12 1.91 17.69
C LYS A 82 -6.13 0.79 17.91
N VAL A 83 -7.26 0.85 17.21
CA VAL A 83 -8.37 -0.10 17.36
C VAL A 83 -8.83 -0.57 15.99
N VAL A 84 -9.01 -1.88 15.84
CA VAL A 84 -9.63 -2.50 14.67
C VAL A 84 -10.90 -3.21 15.14
N VAL A 85 -11.97 -3.08 14.38
CA VAL A 85 -13.26 -3.73 14.65
C VAL A 85 -13.17 -5.20 14.22
N ALA A 86 -13.54 -6.14 15.11
CA ALA A 86 -13.40 -7.57 14.88
C ALA A 86 -14.20 -8.05 13.67
N GLU A 87 -15.43 -7.54 13.49
CA GLU A 87 -16.32 -7.86 12.36
C GLU A 87 -15.68 -7.47 11.03
N ARG A 88 -14.87 -6.39 11.01
CA ARG A 88 -14.13 -5.98 9.82
C ARG A 88 -13.13 -7.04 9.37
N LEU A 89 -12.53 -7.79 10.28
CA LEU A 89 -11.60 -8.87 9.93
C LEU A 89 -12.33 -10.05 9.27
N GLN A 90 -13.56 -10.33 9.68
CA GLN A 90 -14.37 -11.44 9.14
C GLN A 90 -14.79 -11.20 7.68
N GLU A 91 -14.83 -9.93 7.24
CA GLU A 91 -15.17 -9.55 5.88
C GLU A 91 -13.98 -9.65 4.91
N LEU A 92 -12.77 -9.95 5.41
CA LEU A 92 -11.56 -9.91 4.60
C LEU A 92 -11.16 -11.29 4.08
N PHE A 93 -10.56 -11.28 2.91
CA PHE A 93 -9.86 -12.41 2.31
C PHE A 93 -8.37 -12.16 2.31
N HIS A 94 -7.60 -13.17 2.70
CA HIS A 94 -6.16 -13.19 2.52
C HIS A 94 -5.84 -13.82 1.17
N THR A 95 -5.28 -13.02 0.28
CA THR A 95 -4.84 -13.45 -1.05
C THR A 95 -3.33 -13.60 -1.06
N VAL A 96 -2.87 -14.79 -1.40
CA VAL A 96 -1.47 -15.08 -1.69
C VAL A 96 -1.29 -15.04 -3.20
N VAL A 97 -0.36 -14.22 -3.66
CA VAL A 97 0.01 -14.08 -5.07
C VAL A 97 1.32 -14.82 -5.30
N THR A 98 1.29 -15.87 -6.09
CA THR A 98 2.50 -16.55 -6.59
C THR A 98 2.97 -15.83 -7.84
N VAL A 99 4.21 -15.36 -7.82
CA VAL A 99 4.84 -14.59 -8.92
C VAL A 99 5.80 -15.50 -9.67
N ARG A 100 5.51 -15.76 -10.93
CA ARG A 100 6.36 -16.54 -11.85
C ARG A 100 7.29 -15.65 -12.67
N SER A 101 6.79 -14.45 -13.01
CA SER A 101 7.56 -13.41 -13.68
C SER A 101 7.29 -12.09 -12.96
N SER A 102 8.33 -11.57 -12.30
CA SER A 102 8.23 -10.31 -11.54
C SER A 102 8.20 -9.14 -12.51
N PRO A 103 7.23 -8.22 -12.41
CA PRO A 103 7.26 -7.00 -13.21
C PRO A 103 8.46 -6.14 -12.82
N ALA A 104 9.03 -5.42 -13.76
CA ALA A 104 10.09 -4.45 -13.50
C ALA A 104 9.62 -3.41 -12.49
N THR A 105 10.15 -3.45 -11.29
CA THR A 105 9.74 -2.63 -10.15
C THR A 105 10.94 -1.80 -9.68
N ALA A 106 10.78 -0.47 -9.62
CA ALA A 106 11.80 0.43 -9.08
C ALA A 106 11.92 0.23 -7.56
N ASP A 107 13.15 0.16 -7.04
CA ASP A 107 13.38 -0.02 -5.60
C ASP A 107 13.62 1.32 -4.90
N LEU A 108 12.55 1.86 -4.32
CA LEU A 108 12.63 3.07 -3.49
C LEU A 108 13.31 2.82 -2.13
N THR A 109 13.56 1.55 -1.77
CA THR A 109 14.19 1.18 -0.48
C THR A 109 15.68 0.92 -0.59
N ALA A 110 16.21 0.88 -1.82
CA ALA A 110 17.62 0.67 -2.08
C ALA A 110 18.47 1.89 -1.67
N ALA A 111 19.64 1.67 -1.09
CA ALA A 111 20.55 2.76 -0.74
C ALA A 111 20.92 3.62 -1.97
N ALA A 112 21.07 3.01 -3.14
CA ALA A 112 21.36 3.72 -4.39
C ALA A 112 20.25 4.70 -4.83
N ALA A 113 19.01 4.52 -4.38
CA ALA A 113 17.89 5.45 -4.68
C ALA A 113 18.13 6.83 -4.06
N THR A 114 18.96 6.93 -3.01
CA THR A 114 19.36 8.22 -2.40
C THR A 114 20.07 9.12 -3.41
N GLY A 115 20.82 8.57 -4.34
CA GLY A 115 21.48 9.33 -5.41
C GLY A 115 20.49 10.05 -6.36
N PHE A 116 19.24 9.60 -6.40
CA PHE A 116 18.14 10.22 -7.14
C PHE A 116 17.28 11.17 -6.29
N GLY A 117 17.61 11.37 -5.01
CA GLY A 117 16.88 12.23 -4.10
C GLY A 117 15.79 11.52 -3.27
N VAL A 118 15.71 10.19 -3.34
CA VAL A 118 14.82 9.40 -2.46
C VAL A 118 15.35 9.44 -1.03
N ASN A 119 14.47 9.70 -0.08
CA ASN A 119 14.76 9.70 1.35
C ASN A 119 13.63 9.03 2.15
N ALA A 120 13.77 8.94 3.47
CA ALA A 120 12.80 8.29 4.34
C ALA A 120 11.40 8.95 4.28
N GLU A 121 11.31 10.24 3.99
CA GLU A 121 10.05 10.97 3.88
C GLU A 121 9.14 10.39 2.80
N LEU A 122 9.71 9.87 1.69
CA LEU A 122 8.93 9.20 0.64
C LEU A 122 8.07 8.06 1.19
N HIS A 123 8.53 7.39 2.25
CA HIS A 123 7.84 6.26 2.87
C HIS A 123 6.91 6.66 4.01
N THR A 124 7.16 7.79 4.67
CA THR A 124 6.50 8.17 5.93
C THR A 124 5.56 9.37 5.82
N THR A 125 5.70 10.21 4.78
CA THR A 125 4.88 11.42 4.62
C THR A 125 3.38 11.14 4.61
N THR A 126 2.61 12.10 5.10
CA THR A 126 1.15 12.17 4.96
C THR A 126 0.72 13.02 3.76
N ASP A 127 1.60 13.85 3.25
CA ASP A 127 1.41 14.57 1.99
C ASP A 127 1.75 13.61 0.83
N TYR A 128 0.72 13.08 0.18
CA TYR A 128 0.87 12.11 -0.89
C TYR A 128 1.12 12.73 -2.27
N ALA A 129 1.06 14.04 -2.41
CA ALA A 129 1.29 14.70 -3.69
C ALA A 129 2.69 14.40 -4.25
N ARG A 130 3.74 14.47 -3.40
CA ARG A 130 5.12 14.16 -3.81
C ARG A 130 5.35 12.70 -4.15
N PRO A 131 4.99 11.72 -3.29
CA PRO A 131 5.08 10.30 -3.64
C PRO A 131 4.36 9.94 -4.94
N ARG A 132 3.22 10.55 -5.25
CA ARG A 132 2.49 10.34 -6.51
C ARG A 132 3.24 10.90 -7.71
N ARG A 133 3.90 12.08 -7.58
CA ARG A 133 4.79 12.59 -8.63
C ARG A 133 5.94 11.62 -8.91
N TRP A 134 6.54 11.04 -7.85
CA TRP A 134 7.53 9.99 -7.98
C TRP A 134 7.00 8.75 -8.71
N ALA A 135 5.83 8.26 -8.32
CA ALA A 135 5.18 7.12 -8.97
C ALA A 135 4.94 7.36 -10.46
N ARG A 136 4.46 8.56 -10.83
CA ARG A 136 4.28 8.94 -12.24
C ARG A 136 5.59 9.01 -13.01
N ALA A 137 6.61 9.67 -12.45
CA ALA A 137 7.92 9.78 -13.11
C ALA A 137 8.52 8.39 -13.37
N LEU A 138 8.50 7.51 -12.38
CA LEU A 138 8.95 6.12 -12.52
C LEU A 138 8.11 5.35 -13.55
N ARG A 139 6.79 5.55 -13.55
CA ARG A 139 5.91 4.94 -14.56
C ARG A 139 6.25 5.42 -15.97
N HIS A 140 6.53 6.72 -16.16
CA HIS A 140 6.98 7.30 -17.43
C HIS A 140 8.36 6.76 -17.86
N ALA A 141 9.26 6.52 -16.92
CA ALA A 141 10.56 5.87 -17.15
C ALA A 141 10.45 4.36 -17.45
N GLY A 142 9.23 3.80 -17.58
CA GLY A 142 8.99 2.42 -18.00
C GLY A 142 8.80 1.41 -16.88
N TRP A 143 8.91 1.80 -15.62
CA TRP A 143 8.69 0.93 -14.49
C TRP A 143 7.22 0.47 -14.40
N ARG A 144 7.02 -0.77 -13.94
CA ARG A 144 5.69 -1.39 -13.78
C ARG A 144 5.20 -1.35 -12.33
N GLY A 145 5.95 -0.75 -11.45
CA GLY A 145 5.62 -0.60 -10.03
C GLY A 145 6.79 -0.05 -9.25
N VAL A 146 6.57 0.14 -7.96
CA VAL A 146 7.60 0.55 -7.00
C VAL A 146 7.62 -0.39 -5.81
N ARG A 147 8.79 -0.69 -5.29
CA ARG A 147 9.01 -1.31 -3.98
C ARG A 147 9.15 -0.21 -2.95
N HIS A 148 8.46 -0.32 -1.83
CA HIS A 148 8.44 0.73 -0.81
C HIS A 148 8.40 0.14 0.61
N ARG A 149 8.74 0.93 1.62
CA ARG A 149 8.54 0.56 3.03
C ARG A 149 7.07 0.72 3.41
N LEU A 150 6.56 -0.22 4.23
CA LEU A 150 5.21 -0.14 4.76
C LEU A 150 5.14 0.96 5.81
N ARG A 151 4.31 1.98 5.59
CA ARG A 151 4.22 3.15 6.48
C ARG A 151 3.79 2.80 7.90
N GLY A 152 2.90 1.82 8.05
CA GLY A 152 2.42 1.36 9.35
C GLY A 152 3.43 0.49 10.12
N ASP A 153 4.61 0.20 9.55
CA ASP A 153 5.70 -0.49 10.23
C ASP A 153 6.69 0.53 10.81
N PRO A 154 6.71 0.75 12.13
CA PRO A 154 7.62 1.72 12.75
C PRO A 154 9.09 1.32 12.63
N SER A 155 9.40 0.05 12.44
CA SER A 155 10.77 -0.44 12.24
C SER A 155 11.29 -0.16 10.82
N GLN A 156 10.39 0.16 9.87
CA GLN A 156 10.70 0.33 8.45
C GLN A 156 11.41 -0.90 7.84
N ALA A 157 11.22 -2.08 8.43
CA ALA A 157 11.80 -3.34 7.95
C ALA A 157 10.95 -3.97 6.84
N LEU A 158 9.62 -3.90 6.99
CA LEU A 158 8.69 -4.54 6.08
C LEU A 158 8.51 -3.73 4.78
N ALA A 159 8.41 -4.45 3.67
CA ALA A 159 8.27 -3.86 2.35
C ALA A 159 6.99 -4.29 1.63
N GLY A 160 6.58 -3.47 0.68
CA GLY A 160 5.48 -3.74 -0.21
C GLY A 160 5.79 -3.37 -1.64
N ARG A 161 4.91 -3.81 -2.54
CA ARG A 161 4.90 -3.47 -3.96
C ARG A 161 3.64 -2.70 -4.30
N ALA A 162 3.81 -1.55 -4.91
CA ALA A 162 2.75 -0.79 -5.53
C ALA A 162 2.85 -1.01 -7.05
N LEU A 163 2.04 -1.92 -7.60
CA LEU A 163 2.07 -2.30 -9.02
C LEU A 163 1.20 -1.34 -9.83
N PHE A 164 1.69 -0.92 -10.99
CA PHE A 164 1.00 -0.01 -11.89
C PHE A 164 0.23 -0.76 -12.97
N GLY A 165 -0.99 -0.32 -13.24
CA GLY A 165 -1.87 -0.91 -14.26
C GLY A 165 -2.96 0.05 -14.70
N ALA A 166 -3.93 -0.44 -15.48
CA ALA A 166 -5.14 0.32 -15.77
C ALA A 166 -5.98 0.44 -14.49
N ALA A 167 -6.60 1.60 -14.26
CA ALA A 167 -7.43 1.85 -13.10
C ALA A 167 -8.65 0.93 -13.03
N GLY A 168 -9.11 0.66 -11.81
CA GLY A 168 -10.34 -0.08 -11.56
C GLY A 168 -10.15 -1.56 -11.20
N LEU A 169 -11.25 -2.30 -11.25
CA LEU A 169 -11.32 -3.71 -10.89
C LEU A 169 -10.97 -4.61 -12.08
N HIS A 170 -9.99 -5.47 -11.86
CA HIS A 170 -9.61 -6.52 -12.83
C HIS A 170 -9.93 -7.90 -12.25
N ARG A 171 -10.63 -8.73 -13.03
CA ARG A 171 -11.00 -10.10 -12.63
C ARG A 171 -9.84 -11.10 -12.81
N ARG A 172 -8.83 -10.74 -13.59
CA ARG A 172 -7.67 -11.60 -13.86
C ARG A 172 -6.41 -11.01 -13.25
N ALA A 173 -5.58 -11.88 -12.72
CA ALA A 173 -4.25 -11.52 -12.26
C ALA A 173 -3.41 -10.98 -13.44
N PRO A 174 -2.48 -10.04 -13.19
CA PRO A 174 -1.47 -9.66 -14.18
C PRO A 174 -0.71 -10.88 -14.72
N ALA A 175 -0.19 -10.74 -15.95
CA ALA A 175 0.60 -11.80 -16.56
C ALA A 175 1.76 -12.23 -15.64
N GLY A 176 2.00 -13.54 -15.58
CA GLY A 176 3.04 -14.10 -14.71
C GLY A 176 2.67 -14.22 -13.24
N MET A 177 1.43 -13.91 -12.86
CA MET A 177 0.94 -14.01 -11.47
C MET A 177 -0.24 -14.97 -11.35
N ARG A 178 -0.33 -15.67 -10.22
CA ARG A 178 -1.48 -16.51 -9.84
C ARG A 178 -1.91 -16.14 -8.43
N THR A 179 -3.21 -16.14 -8.18
CA THR A 179 -3.79 -15.85 -6.87
C THR A 179 -4.44 -17.08 -6.25
N THR A 180 -4.26 -17.23 -4.94
CA THR A 180 -5.04 -18.11 -4.10
C THR A 180 -5.60 -17.26 -2.97
N ALA A 181 -6.93 -17.16 -2.89
CA ALA A 181 -7.61 -16.38 -1.86
C ALA A 181 -8.37 -17.32 -0.91
N LYS A 182 -8.30 -17.03 0.39
CA LYS A 182 -9.06 -17.71 1.45
C LYS A 182 -9.66 -16.65 2.38
N PRO A 183 -10.76 -16.92 3.06
CA PRO A 183 -11.19 -16.09 4.18
C PRO A 183 -10.02 -15.85 5.13
N LEU A 184 -9.94 -14.65 5.68
CA LEU A 184 -8.89 -14.31 6.62
C LEU A 184 -8.97 -15.21 7.86
N ASP A 185 -7.85 -15.79 8.26
CA ASP A 185 -7.71 -16.42 9.58
C ASP A 185 -7.74 -15.33 10.65
N THR A 186 -8.92 -15.11 11.21
CA THR A 186 -9.19 -14.02 12.15
C THR A 186 -8.40 -14.18 13.44
N ASP A 187 -8.23 -15.41 13.95
CA ASP A 187 -7.48 -15.66 15.19
C ASP A 187 -6.00 -15.30 15.00
N ARG A 188 -5.44 -15.69 13.87
CA ARG A 188 -4.07 -15.31 13.53
C ARG A 188 -3.94 -13.81 13.32
N ALA A 189 -4.91 -13.18 12.66
CA ALA A 189 -4.92 -11.74 12.44
C ALA A 189 -4.98 -10.97 13.76
N VAL A 190 -5.83 -11.38 14.70
CA VAL A 190 -5.95 -10.78 16.05
C VAL A 190 -4.62 -10.87 16.78
N ARG A 191 -3.97 -12.05 16.82
CA ARG A 191 -2.65 -12.19 17.46
C ARG A 191 -1.61 -11.23 16.85
N LEU A 192 -1.51 -11.16 15.52
CA LEU A 192 -0.57 -10.30 14.83
C LEU A 192 -0.85 -8.81 15.10
N LEU A 193 -2.12 -8.39 15.12
CA LEU A 193 -2.51 -7.02 15.45
C LEU A 193 -2.17 -6.67 16.89
N THR A 194 -2.40 -7.59 17.84
CA THR A 194 -2.02 -7.42 19.24
C THR A 194 -0.51 -7.24 19.41
N GLU A 195 0.30 -8.04 18.70
CA GLU A 195 1.77 -7.90 18.67
C GLU A 195 2.22 -6.55 18.11
N LEU A 196 1.41 -5.95 17.22
CA LEU A 196 1.62 -4.61 16.66
C LEU A 196 1.09 -3.49 17.57
N GLY A 197 0.59 -3.82 18.77
CA GLY A 197 0.01 -2.85 19.70
C GLY A 197 -1.37 -2.33 19.29
N VAL A 198 -2.06 -3.04 18.39
CA VAL A 198 -3.40 -2.68 17.91
C VAL A 198 -4.44 -3.53 18.64
N GLU A 199 -5.38 -2.87 19.27
CA GLU A 199 -6.49 -3.54 19.95
C GLU A 199 -7.56 -3.97 18.94
N VAL A 200 -8.10 -5.18 19.10
CA VAL A 200 -9.25 -5.67 18.32
C VAL A 200 -10.47 -5.70 19.22
N ARG A 201 -11.52 -4.97 18.86
CA ARG A 201 -12.77 -4.87 19.63
C ARG A 201 -13.96 -5.32 18.80
N PRO A 202 -14.90 -6.07 19.38
CA PRO A 202 -16.19 -6.31 18.74
C PRO A 202 -17.04 -5.04 18.72
N ILE A 203 -17.97 -4.94 17.78
CA ILE A 203 -19.04 -3.92 17.83
C ILE A 203 -19.92 -4.22 19.05
N PRO A 204 -20.21 -3.25 19.94
CA PRO A 204 -21.14 -3.46 21.03
C PRO A 204 -22.51 -3.91 20.49
N ALA A 205 -23.07 -4.95 21.09
CA ALA A 205 -24.36 -5.52 20.65
C ALA A 205 -25.53 -4.51 20.76
N GLN A 206 -25.37 -3.45 21.53
CA GLN A 206 -26.33 -2.35 21.65
C GLN A 206 -25.56 -1.03 21.53
N VAL A 207 -25.70 -0.39 20.39
CA VAL A 207 -25.35 1.03 20.25
C VAL A 207 -26.66 1.79 20.53
N PRO A 208 -26.75 2.59 21.63
CA PRO A 208 -27.94 3.39 21.85
C PRO A 208 -28.12 4.39 20.70
N ILE A 209 -29.21 4.25 19.96
CA ILE A 209 -29.58 5.23 18.95
C ILE A 209 -30.10 6.44 19.72
N ILE A 210 -29.27 7.47 19.86
CA ILE A 210 -29.70 8.77 20.36
C ILE A 210 -30.46 9.44 19.21
N SER A 211 -31.80 9.35 19.24
CA SER A 211 -32.62 10.15 18.35
C SER A 211 -32.42 11.62 18.75
N PRO A 212 -32.09 12.52 17.80
CA PRO A 212 -32.06 13.94 18.12
C PRO A 212 -33.46 14.36 18.61
N GLU A 213 -33.51 15.10 19.72
CA GLU A 213 -34.77 15.68 20.19
C GLU A 213 -35.37 16.53 19.07
N PRO A 214 -36.69 16.42 18.81
CA PRO A 214 -37.33 17.31 17.85
C PRO A 214 -37.12 18.74 18.32
N SER A 215 -36.52 19.56 17.47
CA SER A 215 -36.38 21.00 17.69
C SER A 215 -37.79 21.59 17.89
N ALA A 216 -38.02 22.22 19.04
CA ALA A 216 -39.28 22.93 19.36
C ALA A 216 -39.42 24.22 18.52
#